data_910cea10ca45ffb136bd20ce0090b631
#
_entry.id   910cea10ca45ffb136bd20ce0090b631
#
_cell.length_a   1.000
_cell.length_b   1.000
_cell.length_c   1.000
_cell.angle_alpha   90.00
_cell.angle_beta   90.00
_cell.angle_gamma   90.00
#
_symmetry.space_group_name_H-M   'P 1'
#
loop_
_entity.id
_entity.type
_entity.pdbx_description
1 polymer ?
#
loop_
_entity_poly.entity_id
_entity_poly.type
_entity_poly.pdbx_seq_one_letter_code
_entity_poly.pdbx_strand_id
1 'polypeptide(L)'
;MKKLIKNTIFIFLSLNLFNISISDENFYDKGLKFYDDKKYNDAKFMFEKSIVFNPKDSNSYLYLAKIYNQKKDQKKEEKNLDATLLIDPNNEEAILMLMKIGLEKSNFLKVKDLSKTFEKVCKKLCDENQEVIKMLENLEPKNDS
;
A
#
# COMPACT_ATOMS: atom_id res chain seq x y z
N MET A 1 60.88 11.37 -11.63
CA MET A 1 59.62 11.77 -12.27
C MET A 1 58.82 10.61 -12.88
N LYS A 2 59.39 9.66 -13.62
CA LYS A 2 58.64 8.54 -14.23
C LYS A 2 57.98 7.54 -13.24
N LYS A 3 58.50 7.37 -11.99
CA LYS A 3 57.91 6.49 -10.97
C LYS A 3 56.69 7.08 -10.28
N LEU A 4 56.62 8.39 -10.13
CA LEU A 4 55.45 9.08 -9.51
C LEU A 4 54.22 9.05 -10.43
N ILE A 5 54.44 9.17 -11.74
CA ILE A 5 53.35 9.14 -12.73
C ILE A 5 52.69 7.76 -12.82
N LYS A 6 53.48 6.66 -12.67
CA LYS A 6 52.92 5.30 -12.65
C LYS A 6 52.00 5.04 -11.44
N ASN A 7 52.37 5.54 -10.28
CA ASN A 7 51.53 5.35 -9.07
C ASN A 7 50.25 6.19 -9.08
N THR A 8 50.30 7.41 -9.64
CA THR A 8 49.08 8.24 -9.75
C THR A 8 48.07 7.69 -10.75
N ILE A 9 48.55 7.09 -11.87
CA ILE A 9 47.66 6.45 -12.85
C ILE A 9 46.98 5.20 -12.25
N PHE A 10 47.69 4.43 -11.42
CA PHE A 10 47.15 3.23 -10.80
C PHE A 10 46.06 3.57 -9.75
N ILE A 11 46.21 4.67 -9.00
CA ILE A 11 45.21 5.15 -8.04
C ILE A 11 43.95 5.70 -8.76
N PHE A 12 44.14 6.36 -9.91
CA PHE A 12 43.01 6.85 -10.72
C PHE A 12 42.22 5.72 -11.39
N LEU A 13 42.88 4.62 -11.75
CA LEU A 13 42.22 3.46 -12.36
C LEU A 13 41.39 2.65 -11.35
N SER A 14 41.81 2.63 -10.08
CA SER A 14 41.13 1.90 -9.02
C SER A 14 39.87 2.62 -8.52
N LEU A 15 39.73 3.93 -8.71
CA LEU A 15 38.57 4.72 -8.33
C LEU A 15 37.38 4.62 -9.29
N ASN A 16 37.58 4.07 -10.49
CA ASN A 16 36.53 3.94 -11.50
C ASN A 16 35.78 2.59 -11.46
N LEU A 17 36.12 1.68 -10.54
CA LEU A 17 35.47 0.37 -10.44
C LEU A 17 34.26 0.31 -9.52
N PHE A 18 33.87 1.42 -8.88
CA PHE A 18 32.68 1.50 -8.02
C PHE A 18 31.51 2.26 -8.66
N ASN A 19 31.33 2.14 -9.98
CA ASN A 19 30.01 2.38 -10.53
C ASN A 19 29.17 1.12 -10.30
N ILE A 20 28.77 0.89 -9.04
CA ILE A 20 27.63 0.01 -8.77
C ILE A 20 26.44 0.76 -9.33
N SER A 21 26.08 0.43 -10.56
CA SER A 21 24.76 0.74 -11.09
C SER A 21 23.78 -0.02 -10.18
N ILE A 22 23.27 0.65 -9.14
CA ILE A 22 22.07 0.20 -8.44
C ILE A 22 21.01 0.32 -9.54
N SER A 23 20.76 -0.78 -10.22
CA SER A 23 19.57 -0.93 -11.05
C SER A 23 18.42 -0.56 -10.15
N ASP A 24 17.71 0.49 -10.52
CA ASP A 24 16.51 0.94 -9.81
C ASP A 24 15.45 -0.17 -9.99
N GLU A 25 15.59 -1.20 -9.15
CA GLU A 25 14.79 -2.41 -9.25
C GLU A 25 13.42 -2.08 -8.72
N ASN A 26 12.47 -1.84 -9.63
CA ASN A 26 11.10 -1.50 -9.26
C ASN A 26 10.43 -2.72 -8.59
N PHE A 27 10.60 -2.82 -7.27
CA PHE A 27 10.02 -3.90 -6.46
C PHE A 27 8.50 -3.86 -6.48
N TYR A 28 7.90 -2.66 -6.59
CA TYR A 28 6.46 -2.51 -6.72
C TYR A 28 5.93 -3.19 -7.98
N ASP A 29 6.51 -2.92 -9.15
CA ASP A 29 6.07 -3.53 -10.41
C ASP A 29 6.26 -5.06 -10.42
N LYS A 30 7.32 -5.56 -9.79
CA LYS A 30 7.49 -7.00 -9.59
C LYS A 30 6.41 -7.57 -8.67
N GLY A 31 6.08 -6.85 -7.61
CA GLY A 31 4.98 -7.18 -6.71
C GLY A 31 3.65 -7.30 -7.45
N LEU A 32 3.34 -6.33 -8.33
CA LEU A 32 2.13 -6.35 -9.16
C LEU A 32 2.06 -7.60 -10.04
N LYS A 33 3.12 -7.93 -10.75
CA LYS A 33 3.16 -9.15 -11.59
C LYS A 33 2.86 -10.41 -10.80
N PHE A 34 3.50 -10.55 -9.62
CA PHE A 34 3.23 -11.70 -8.76
C PHE A 34 1.81 -11.70 -8.22
N TYR A 35 1.25 -10.52 -7.91
CA TYR A 35 -0.11 -10.39 -7.43
C TYR A 35 -1.13 -10.81 -8.51
N ASP A 36 -0.94 -10.35 -9.76
CA ASP A 36 -1.77 -10.71 -10.90
C ASP A 36 -1.69 -12.21 -11.22
N ASP A 37 -0.50 -12.80 -11.07
CA ASP A 37 -0.27 -14.25 -11.16
C ASP A 37 -0.84 -15.04 -9.95
N LYS A 38 -1.46 -14.37 -8.97
CA LYS A 38 -1.96 -14.95 -7.70
C LYS A 38 -0.87 -15.59 -6.83
N LYS A 39 0.40 -15.25 -7.06
CA LYS A 39 1.56 -15.65 -6.26
C LYS A 39 1.71 -14.73 -5.05
N TYR A 40 0.71 -14.77 -4.16
CA TYR A 40 0.58 -13.77 -3.07
C TYR A 40 1.75 -13.74 -2.08
N ASN A 41 2.48 -14.84 -1.89
CA ASN A 41 3.66 -14.84 -1.02
C ASN A 41 4.82 -14.08 -1.65
N ASP A 42 5.05 -14.27 -2.95
CA ASP A 42 6.11 -13.58 -3.70
C ASP A 42 5.75 -12.10 -3.87
N ALA A 43 4.48 -11.79 -4.18
CA ALA A 43 3.97 -10.44 -4.22
C ALA A 43 4.20 -9.70 -2.90
N LYS A 44 3.82 -10.32 -1.78
CA LYS A 44 4.04 -9.79 -0.43
C LYS A 44 5.50 -9.43 -0.21
N PHE A 45 6.42 -10.35 -0.51
CA PHE A 45 7.86 -10.12 -0.34
C PHE A 45 8.36 -8.93 -1.17
N MET A 46 7.85 -8.76 -2.40
CA MET A 46 8.22 -7.64 -3.26
C MET A 46 7.66 -6.31 -2.74
N PHE A 47 6.39 -6.26 -2.29
CA PHE A 47 5.82 -5.06 -1.70
C PHE A 47 6.51 -4.68 -0.38
N GLU A 48 6.88 -5.64 0.46
CA GLU A 48 7.66 -5.39 1.66
C GLU A 48 9.04 -4.80 1.33
N LYS A 49 9.70 -5.30 0.28
CA LYS A 49 10.94 -4.69 -0.23
C LYS A 49 10.69 -3.27 -0.75
N SER A 50 9.62 -3.05 -1.53
CA SER A 50 9.27 -1.71 -2.02
C SER A 50 9.20 -0.70 -0.88
N ILE A 51 8.53 -1.06 0.21
CA ILE A 51 8.38 -0.22 1.41
C ILE A 51 9.72 0.06 2.09
N VAL A 52 10.64 -0.90 2.11
CA VAL A 52 11.98 -0.70 2.70
C VAL A 52 12.77 0.38 1.93
N PHE A 53 12.68 0.38 0.61
CA PHE A 53 13.36 1.36 -0.24
C PHE A 53 12.58 2.67 -0.39
N ASN A 54 11.24 2.59 -0.38
CA ASN A 54 10.36 3.75 -0.43
C ASN A 54 9.25 3.65 0.63
N PRO A 55 9.49 4.08 1.86
CA PRO A 55 8.50 4.02 2.94
C PRO A 55 7.21 4.83 2.69
N LYS A 56 7.21 5.71 1.68
CA LYS A 56 6.05 6.52 1.28
C LYS A 56 5.28 5.94 0.09
N ASP A 57 5.56 4.72 -0.30
CA ASP A 57 4.80 4.02 -1.33
C ASP A 57 3.47 3.50 -0.77
N SER A 58 2.44 4.35 -0.79
CA SER A 58 1.08 4.00 -0.32
C SER A 58 0.50 2.79 -1.05
N ASN A 59 0.84 2.61 -2.33
CA ASN A 59 0.33 1.50 -3.13
C ASN A 59 0.86 0.15 -2.64
N SER A 60 2.13 0.06 -2.24
CA SER A 60 2.66 -1.18 -1.68
C SER A 60 1.94 -1.58 -0.38
N TYR A 61 1.60 -0.62 0.48
CA TYR A 61 0.77 -0.91 1.66
C TYR A 61 -0.64 -1.35 1.27
N LEU A 62 -1.27 -0.71 0.28
CA LEU A 62 -2.59 -1.11 -0.21
C LEU A 62 -2.60 -2.56 -0.72
N TYR A 63 -1.60 -2.94 -1.52
CA TYR A 63 -1.50 -4.31 -2.02
C TYR A 63 -1.17 -5.33 -0.92
N LEU A 64 -0.41 -4.95 0.10
CA LEU A 64 -0.25 -5.79 1.29
C LEU A 64 -1.57 -5.99 2.02
N ALA A 65 -2.39 -4.94 2.16
CA ALA A 65 -3.72 -5.06 2.74
C ALA A 65 -4.59 -6.04 1.94
N LYS A 66 -4.64 -5.92 0.61
CA LYS A 66 -5.36 -6.84 -0.27
C LYS A 66 -4.89 -8.29 -0.11
N ILE A 67 -3.58 -8.52 0.03
CA ILE A 67 -3.03 -9.87 0.27
C ILE A 67 -3.48 -10.40 1.64
N TYR A 68 -3.49 -9.56 2.68
CA TYR A 68 -3.95 -9.98 4.00
C TYR A 68 -5.47 -10.21 4.05
N ASN A 69 -6.25 -9.46 3.27
CA ASN A 69 -7.68 -9.74 3.06
C ASN A 69 -7.88 -11.15 2.48
N GLN A 70 -7.15 -11.51 1.42
CA GLN A 70 -7.19 -12.87 0.83
C GLN A 70 -6.82 -13.97 1.85
N LYS A 71 -5.94 -13.66 2.79
CA LYS A 71 -5.51 -14.56 3.86
C LYS A 71 -6.42 -14.53 5.09
N LYS A 72 -7.46 -13.70 5.09
CA LYS A 72 -8.37 -13.47 6.22
C LYS A 72 -7.64 -13.00 7.50
N ASP A 73 -6.49 -12.32 7.36
CA ASP A 73 -5.76 -11.69 8.45
C ASP A 73 -6.17 -10.21 8.57
N GLN A 74 -7.40 -10.01 9.07
CA GLN A 74 -8.03 -8.70 9.17
C GLN A 74 -7.19 -7.69 9.97
N LYS A 75 -6.46 -8.16 10.99
CA LYS A 75 -5.60 -7.26 11.80
C LYS A 75 -4.47 -6.65 10.98
N LYS A 76 -3.81 -7.46 10.13
CA LYS A 76 -2.75 -6.97 9.25
C LYS A 76 -3.30 -6.18 8.06
N GLU A 77 -4.46 -6.58 7.55
CA GLU A 77 -5.18 -5.83 6.53
C GLU A 77 -5.45 -4.40 7.02
N GLU A 78 -6.12 -4.23 8.15
CA GLU A 78 -6.46 -2.92 8.73
C GLU A 78 -5.19 -2.08 8.98
N LYS A 79 -4.13 -2.68 9.55
CA LYS A 79 -2.86 -1.98 9.77
C LYS A 79 -2.26 -1.41 8.47
N ASN A 80 -2.31 -2.17 7.38
CA ASN A 80 -1.75 -1.71 6.10
C ASN A 80 -2.67 -0.68 5.42
N LEU A 81 -3.99 -0.78 5.58
CA LEU A 81 -4.92 0.25 5.12
C LEU A 81 -4.72 1.58 5.86
N ASP A 82 -4.54 1.53 7.17
CA ASP A 82 -4.23 2.72 7.97
C ASP A 82 -2.92 3.38 7.51
N ALA A 83 -1.88 2.58 7.21
CA ALA A 83 -0.63 3.07 6.64
C ALA A 83 -0.83 3.68 5.24
N THR A 84 -1.68 3.08 4.41
CA THR A 84 -2.06 3.64 3.10
C THR A 84 -2.66 5.03 3.27
N LEU A 85 -3.65 5.19 4.15
CA LEU A 85 -4.34 6.47 4.36
C LEU A 85 -3.49 7.51 5.09
N LEU A 86 -2.51 7.09 5.88
CA LEU A 86 -1.54 8.01 6.48
C LEU A 86 -0.68 8.70 5.40
N ILE A 87 -0.37 8.00 4.30
CA ILE A 87 0.46 8.49 3.20
C ILE A 87 -0.40 9.15 2.11
N ASP A 88 -1.51 8.52 1.76
CA ASP A 88 -2.49 8.97 0.76
C ASP A 88 -3.91 8.98 1.38
N PRO A 89 -4.30 10.08 2.03
CA PRO A 89 -5.61 10.20 2.68
C PRO A 89 -6.80 10.13 1.71
N ASN A 90 -6.56 10.28 0.41
CA ASN A 90 -7.58 10.27 -0.62
C ASN A 90 -7.71 8.92 -1.35
N ASN A 91 -7.07 7.88 -0.84
CA ASN A 91 -7.12 6.56 -1.45
C ASN A 91 -8.50 5.92 -1.30
N GLU A 92 -9.31 6.02 -2.36
CA GLU A 92 -10.70 5.56 -2.38
C GLU A 92 -10.82 4.08 -1.99
N GLU A 93 -9.94 3.23 -2.52
CA GLU A 93 -10.00 1.80 -2.28
C GLU A 93 -9.68 1.46 -0.81
N ALA A 94 -8.67 2.11 -0.23
CA ALA A 94 -8.34 1.92 1.17
C ALA A 94 -9.47 2.35 2.11
N ILE A 95 -10.13 3.48 1.81
CA ILE A 95 -11.28 3.95 2.59
C ILE A 95 -12.42 2.92 2.53
N LEU A 96 -12.78 2.45 1.33
CA LEU A 96 -13.85 1.45 1.15
C LEU A 96 -13.55 0.14 1.86
N MET A 97 -12.31 -0.34 1.79
CA MET A 97 -11.91 -1.55 2.50
C MET A 97 -12.05 -1.38 4.02
N LEU A 98 -11.64 -0.24 4.57
CA LEU A 98 -11.82 0.07 6.01
C LEU A 98 -13.29 0.21 6.40
N MET A 99 -14.15 0.74 5.52
CA MET A 99 -15.59 0.80 5.77
C MET A 99 -16.18 -0.62 5.86
N LYS A 100 -15.80 -1.52 4.95
CA LYS A 100 -16.23 -2.93 4.99
C LYS A 100 -15.80 -3.63 6.29
N ILE A 101 -14.55 -3.43 6.71
CA ILE A 101 -14.06 -3.92 8.01
C ILE A 101 -14.87 -3.32 9.17
N GLY A 102 -15.21 -2.03 9.08
CA GLY A 102 -16.05 -1.36 10.08
C GLY A 102 -17.44 -1.98 10.20
N LEU A 103 -18.08 -2.35 9.08
CA LEU A 103 -19.36 -3.07 9.08
C LEU A 103 -19.23 -4.45 9.74
N GLU A 104 -18.22 -5.23 9.37
CA GLU A 104 -17.95 -6.56 9.93
C GLU A 104 -17.74 -6.51 11.46
N LYS A 105 -17.11 -5.43 11.96
CA LYS A 105 -16.89 -5.19 13.39
C LYS A 105 -18.04 -4.47 14.09
N SER A 106 -19.15 -4.19 13.40
CA SER A 106 -20.27 -3.36 13.91
C SER A 106 -19.83 -1.99 14.42
N ASN A 107 -18.74 -1.44 13.86
CA ASN A 107 -18.24 -0.10 14.18
C ASN A 107 -18.88 0.93 13.25
N PHE A 108 -20.18 1.13 13.43
CA PHE A 108 -21.00 1.98 12.56
C PHE A 108 -20.58 3.45 12.56
N LEU A 109 -20.05 3.96 13.68
CA LEU A 109 -19.52 5.33 13.75
C LEU A 109 -18.32 5.49 12.82
N LYS A 110 -17.35 4.56 12.86
CA LYS A 110 -16.20 4.57 11.95
C LYS A 110 -16.64 4.54 10.50
N VAL A 111 -17.62 3.71 10.16
CA VAL A 111 -18.17 3.62 8.79
C VAL A 111 -18.77 4.94 8.33
N LYS A 112 -19.60 5.61 9.18
CA LYS A 112 -20.19 6.92 8.88
C LYS A 112 -19.13 7.99 8.65
N ASP A 113 -18.08 8.03 9.45
CA ASP A 113 -17.02 9.03 9.32
C ASP A 113 -16.17 8.79 8.07
N LEU A 114 -15.86 7.53 7.77
CA LEU A 114 -15.17 7.16 6.54
C LEU A 114 -16.02 7.46 5.30
N SER A 115 -17.33 7.22 5.33
CA SER A 115 -18.25 7.55 4.24
C SER A 115 -18.25 9.05 3.95
N LYS A 116 -18.34 9.90 4.97
CA LYS A 116 -18.25 11.36 4.80
C LYS A 116 -16.91 11.80 4.20
N THR A 117 -15.82 11.11 4.54
CA THR A 117 -14.51 11.35 3.96
C THR A 117 -14.50 10.92 2.49
N PHE A 118 -15.04 9.74 2.22
CA PHE A 118 -15.12 9.16 0.89
C PHE A 118 -15.90 10.06 -0.09
N GLU A 119 -17.05 10.60 0.31
CA GLU A 119 -17.86 11.52 -0.50
C GLU A 119 -17.09 12.76 -0.99
N LYS A 120 -16.11 13.22 -0.21
CA LYS A 120 -15.29 14.39 -0.55
C LYS A 120 -14.16 14.07 -1.53
N VAL A 121 -13.70 12.82 -1.56
CA VAL A 121 -12.51 12.41 -2.31
C VAL A 121 -12.82 11.51 -3.49
N CYS A 122 -13.98 10.88 -3.53
CA CYS A 122 -14.32 9.90 -4.55
C CYS A 122 -14.33 10.50 -5.96
N LYS A 123 -13.79 9.74 -6.92
CA LYS A 123 -13.74 10.07 -8.35
C LYS A 123 -14.11 8.89 -9.24
N LYS A 124 -13.82 7.68 -8.78
CA LYS A 124 -14.00 6.44 -9.57
C LYS A 124 -14.91 5.43 -8.90
N LEU A 125 -14.89 5.36 -7.57
CA LEU A 125 -15.59 4.33 -6.80
C LEU A 125 -16.78 4.90 -6.02
N CYS A 126 -17.38 6.00 -6.53
CA CYS A 126 -18.45 6.69 -5.81
C CYS A 126 -19.71 5.82 -5.62
N ASP A 127 -20.00 4.93 -6.55
CA ASP A 127 -21.16 4.06 -6.49
C ASP A 127 -21.02 2.99 -5.38
N GLU A 128 -19.80 2.53 -5.12
CA GLU A 128 -19.51 1.55 -4.07
C GLU A 128 -19.82 2.10 -2.67
N ASN A 129 -19.68 3.41 -2.47
CA ASN A 129 -20.07 4.04 -1.21
C ASN A 129 -21.57 3.87 -0.95
N GLN A 130 -22.40 4.01 -1.97
CA GLN A 130 -23.86 3.85 -1.86
C GLN A 130 -24.23 2.42 -1.38
N GLU A 131 -23.51 1.41 -1.88
CA GLU A 131 -23.72 0.03 -1.43
C GLU A 131 -23.35 -0.14 0.03
N VAL A 132 -22.21 0.42 0.46
CA VAL A 132 -21.76 0.34 1.87
C VAL A 132 -22.76 1.07 2.79
N ILE A 133 -23.29 2.22 2.38
CA ILE A 133 -24.30 2.94 3.16
C ILE A 133 -25.60 2.15 3.28
N LYS A 134 -26.07 1.51 2.21
CA LYS A 134 -27.25 0.60 2.29
C LYS A 134 -27.01 -0.57 3.26
N MET A 135 -25.79 -1.14 3.25
CA MET A 135 -25.44 -2.19 4.21
C MET A 135 -25.45 -1.65 5.65
N LEU A 136 -24.93 -0.45 5.87
CA LEU A 136 -24.93 0.21 7.17
C LEU A 136 -26.35 0.40 7.70
N GLU A 137 -27.26 0.94 6.87
CA GLU A 137 -28.69 1.17 7.23
C GLU A 137 -29.41 -0.12 7.59
N ASN A 138 -29.03 -1.24 6.98
CA ASN A 138 -29.60 -2.55 7.26
C ASN A 138 -29.05 -3.20 8.54
N LEU A 139 -27.82 -2.89 8.92
CA LEU A 139 -27.13 -3.51 10.06
C LEU A 139 -27.23 -2.68 11.34
N GLU A 140 -27.39 -1.36 11.20
CA GLU A 140 -27.48 -0.48 12.37
C GLU A 140 -28.83 -0.68 13.07
N PRO A 141 -28.84 -0.94 14.40
CA PRO A 141 -30.08 -1.04 15.14
C PRO A 141 -30.89 0.24 15.00
N LYS A 142 -32.15 0.14 14.55
CA LYS A 142 -33.09 1.26 14.58
C LYS A 142 -33.42 1.51 16.03
N ASN A 143 -33.02 2.67 16.56
CA ASN A 143 -33.51 3.12 17.84
C ASN A 143 -34.99 3.46 17.65
N ASP A 144 -35.89 2.50 17.90
CA ASP A 144 -37.32 2.75 18.09
C ASP A 144 -37.46 3.52 19.41
N SER A 145 -37.48 4.85 19.31
CA SER A 145 -37.81 5.77 20.40
C SER A 145 -39.29 6.11 20.38
#